data_475f83b761261a4a94ba516303479f25
#
_entry.id   475f83b761261a4a94ba516303479f25
#
_cell.length_a   1.000
_cell.length_b   1.000
_cell.length_c   1.000
_cell.angle_alpha   90.00
_cell.angle_beta   90.00
_cell.angle_gamma   90.00
#
_symmetry.space_group_name_H-M   'P 1'
#
loop_
_entity.id
_entity.type
_entity.pdbx_description
1 polymer ?
#
loop_
_entity_poly.entity_id
_entity_poly.type
_entity_poly.pdbx_seq_one_letter_code
_entity_poly.pdbx_strand_id
1 'polypeptide(L)'
;MPTKTIYFSKARTALKYGLQALELNDQDIILVPDFVCDSIFQPIQQNSLNFSTYELEDDLSPKWSSLDLLITKKIKAIVMIHYFGQPQDVDKFIGFCKKHSIFLIEDNAHGHSGLINGRELGTFGDIGISSPRKFQGSGGVLYLNKDYKESILPALPNEEPRASSSGLKFLLNKIPKFKHLIKRAIKKRPKYEDPRAFREPSMDDFYLSKESAEEMVRINWADIRNLRRNKFDALQNIALNGGLKPIFSKVHNESNPWCFAAYAKSQEEAIQWFDWGWQNNVEVFSWPPLREEQINSNDKAFLRWQRIVCFSTDS
;
A
#
# COMPACT_ATOMS: atom_id res chain seq x y z
N MET A 1 17.53 13.91 -11.27
CA MET A 1 18.53 13.76 -10.19
C MET A 1 18.40 12.35 -9.65
N PRO A 2 19.47 11.70 -9.18
CA PRO A 2 19.37 10.34 -8.67
C PRO A 2 18.54 10.32 -7.38
N THR A 3 17.57 9.43 -7.32
CA THR A 3 16.77 9.17 -6.13
C THR A 3 17.62 8.43 -5.11
N LYS A 4 17.69 8.92 -3.88
CA LYS A 4 18.32 8.17 -2.79
C LYS A 4 17.34 7.13 -2.27
N THR A 5 17.77 5.87 -2.22
CA THR A 5 16.96 4.75 -1.74
C THR A 5 17.47 4.26 -0.39
N ILE A 6 16.57 4.12 0.60
CA ILE A 6 16.90 3.67 1.95
C ILE A 6 15.95 2.55 2.35
N TYR A 7 16.48 1.47 2.90
CA TYR A 7 15.72 0.28 3.28
C TYR A 7 15.48 0.25 4.79
N PHE A 8 14.21 0.10 5.17
CA PHE A 8 13.75 -0.02 6.55
C PHE A 8 13.07 -1.36 6.77
N SER A 9 12.87 -1.75 8.01
CA SER A 9 12.09 -2.94 8.40
C SER A 9 10.67 -2.95 7.83
N LYS A 10 10.04 -1.77 7.69
CA LYS A 10 8.66 -1.60 7.22
C LYS A 10 8.48 -0.30 6.45
N ALA A 11 7.48 -0.28 5.53
CA ALA A 11 7.13 0.93 4.77
C ALA A 11 6.65 2.08 5.68
N ARG A 12 5.96 1.79 6.78
CA ARG A 12 5.55 2.83 7.74
C ARG A 12 6.74 3.45 8.49
N THR A 13 7.79 2.68 8.77
CA THR A 13 9.06 3.19 9.30
C THR A 13 9.73 4.08 8.25
N ALA A 14 9.74 3.66 6.98
CA ALA A 14 10.21 4.47 5.87
C ALA A 14 9.44 5.80 5.78
N LEU A 15 8.10 5.77 5.91
CA LEU A 15 7.27 6.98 5.90
C LEU A 15 7.61 7.91 7.08
N LYS A 16 7.79 7.38 8.30
CA LYS A 16 8.16 8.18 9.46
C LYS A 16 9.40 9.04 9.19
N TYR A 17 10.45 8.42 8.68
CA TYR A 17 11.70 9.11 8.38
C TYR A 17 11.61 9.99 7.13
N GLY A 18 10.82 9.59 6.14
CA GLY A 18 10.51 10.44 4.99
C GLY A 18 9.81 11.74 5.39
N LEU A 19 8.86 11.69 6.32
CA LEU A 19 8.18 12.88 6.84
C LEU A 19 9.13 13.83 7.56
N GLN A 20 10.11 13.31 8.30
CA GLN A 20 11.13 14.15 8.93
C GLN A 20 11.98 14.90 7.91
N ALA A 21 12.25 14.29 6.75
CA ALA A 21 12.99 14.92 5.68
C ALA A 21 12.24 16.09 5.00
N LEU A 22 10.93 16.20 5.19
CA LEU A 22 10.12 17.33 4.69
C LEU A 22 10.18 18.57 5.60
N GLU A 23 10.79 18.45 6.80
CA GLU A 23 10.93 19.55 7.79
C GLU A 23 9.58 20.23 8.14
N LEU A 24 8.49 19.45 8.17
CA LEU A 24 7.17 19.90 8.58
C LEU A 24 7.11 20.10 10.11
N ASN A 25 6.23 20.98 10.55
CA ASN A 25 6.02 21.27 11.97
C ASN A 25 4.59 20.92 12.43
N ASP A 26 4.32 21.04 13.73
CA ASP A 26 3.06 20.67 14.37
C ASP A 26 1.84 21.53 13.97
N GLN A 27 2.03 22.63 13.23
CA GLN A 27 0.95 23.43 12.66
C GLN A 27 0.59 23.02 11.24
N ASP A 28 1.43 22.22 10.61
CA ASP A 28 1.26 21.79 9.23
C ASP A 28 0.30 20.60 9.13
N ILE A 29 -0.45 20.56 8.04
CA ILE A 29 -1.46 19.52 7.79
C ILE A 29 -1.07 18.76 6.53
N ILE A 30 -1.13 17.42 6.62
CA ILE A 30 -0.99 16.50 5.49
C ILE A 30 -2.37 16.08 5.02
N LEU A 31 -2.67 16.25 3.74
CA LEU A 31 -3.87 15.67 3.12
C LEU A 31 -3.66 14.18 2.87
N VAL A 32 -4.56 13.34 3.39
CA VAL A 32 -4.58 11.90 3.17
C VAL A 32 -5.91 11.50 2.54
N PRO A 33 -5.99 10.45 1.71
CA PRO A 33 -7.29 10.03 1.18
C PRO A 33 -8.19 9.49 2.30
N ASP A 34 -9.51 9.65 2.14
CA ASP A 34 -10.51 9.18 3.12
C ASP A 34 -10.57 7.65 3.25
N PHE A 35 -10.12 6.93 2.22
CA PHE A 35 -10.09 5.47 2.18
C PHE A 35 -8.64 4.95 2.22
N VAL A 36 -8.06 4.85 3.41
CA VAL A 36 -6.66 4.47 3.61
C VAL A 36 -6.46 3.60 4.85
N CYS A 37 -5.44 2.76 4.80
CA CYS A 37 -5.05 1.88 5.91
C CYS A 37 -4.57 2.67 7.14
N ASP A 38 -4.90 2.19 8.33
CA ASP A 38 -4.45 2.76 9.62
C ASP A 38 -2.93 2.97 9.71
N SER A 39 -2.15 2.16 9.00
CA SER A 39 -0.68 2.23 9.01
C SER A 39 -0.07 3.56 8.58
N ILE A 40 -0.83 4.42 7.87
CA ILE A 40 -0.33 5.74 7.44
C ILE A 40 -0.36 6.78 8.55
N PHE A 41 -1.28 6.61 9.52
CA PHE A 41 -1.48 7.61 10.56
C PHE A 41 -0.45 7.53 11.69
N GLN A 42 0.07 6.33 12.00
CA GLN A 42 1.09 6.18 13.04
C GLN A 42 2.36 7.02 12.75
N PRO A 43 2.95 6.99 11.53
CA PRO A 43 4.08 7.85 11.19
C PRO A 43 3.79 9.35 11.32
N ILE A 44 2.58 9.78 10.91
CA ILE A 44 2.14 11.17 11.00
C ILE A 44 2.07 11.60 12.48
N GLN A 45 1.42 10.80 13.33
CA GLN A 45 1.29 11.07 14.76
C GLN A 45 2.62 11.04 15.50
N GLN A 46 3.54 10.11 15.17
CA GLN A 46 4.86 10.05 15.78
C GLN A 46 5.76 11.25 15.45
N ASN A 47 5.47 11.93 14.33
CA ASN A 47 6.14 13.18 13.97
C ASN A 47 5.37 14.42 14.49
N SER A 48 4.36 14.25 15.35
CA SER A 48 3.50 15.33 15.88
C SER A 48 2.85 16.19 14.79
N LEU A 49 2.58 15.58 13.62
CA LEU A 49 1.96 16.24 12.48
C LEU A 49 0.44 16.04 12.48
N ASN A 50 -0.27 17.00 11.89
CA ASN A 50 -1.71 16.92 11.69
C ASN A 50 -2.05 16.37 10.31
N PHE A 51 -3.26 15.85 10.17
CA PHE A 51 -3.80 15.43 8.87
C PHE A 51 -5.25 15.88 8.69
N SER A 52 -5.67 15.95 7.45
CA SER A 52 -7.07 16.09 7.03
C SER A 52 -7.32 15.15 5.87
N THR A 53 -8.57 14.72 5.67
CA THR A 53 -8.91 13.77 4.62
C THR A 53 -9.45 14.47 3.38
N TYR A 54 -9.18 13.88 2.20
CA TYR A 54 -9.81 14.25 0.94
C TYR A 54 -10.62 13.09 0.36
N GLU A 55 -11.71 13.40 -0.33
CA GLU A 55 -12.64 12.42 -0.90
C GLU A 55 -12.04 11.74 -2.15
N LEU A 56 -12.40 10.46 -2.31
CA LEU A 56 -12.11 9.67 -3.51
C LEU A 56 -13.38 9.38 -4.32
N GLU A 57 -13.20 9.29 -5.63
CA GLU A 57 -14.18 8.74 -6.56
C GLU A 57 -14.25 7.20 -6.45
N ASP A 58 -15.18 6.56 -7.17
CA ASP A 58 -15.34 5.09 -7.13
C ASP A 58 -14.12 4.34 -7.68
N ASP A 59 -13.36 4.94 -8.58
CA ASP A 59 -12.12 4.40 -9.14
C ASP A 59 -10.88 4.67 -8.27
N LEU A 60 -11.09 5.20 -7.05
CA LEU A 60 -10.05 5.57 -6.08
C LEU A 60 -9.14 6.73 -6.54
N SER A 61 -9.51 7.47 -7.56
CA SER A 61 -8.90 8.75 -7.89
C SER A 61 -9.43 9.84 -6.94
N PRO A 62 -8.66 10.93 -6.71
CA PRO A 62 -9.16 12.06 -5.92
C PRO A 62 -10.37 12.72 -6.58
N LYS A 63 -11.34 13.12 -5.78
CA LYS A 63 -12.40 14.01 -6.20
C LYS A 63 -11.85 15.43 -6.31
N TRP A 64 -11.19 15.72 -7.43
CA TRP A 64 -10.42 16.95 -7.66
C TRP A 64 -11.23 18.22 -7.41
N SER A 65 -12.54 18.22 -7.71
CA SER A 65 -13.42 19.38 -7.50
C SER A 65 -13.56 19.78 -6.03
N SER A 66 -13.50 18.83 -5.10
CA SER A 66 -13.55 19.10 -3.66
C SER A 66 -12.16 19.30 -3.08
N LEU A 67 -11.12 18.74 -3.68
CA LEU A 67 -9.75 18.79 -3.18
C LEU A 67 -9.19 20.24 -3.19
N ASP A 68 -9.45 21.02 -4.24
CA ASP A 68 -9.04 22.43 -4.31
C ASP A 68 -9.65 23.27 -3.15
N LEU A 69 -10.83 22.91 -2.65
CA LEU A 69 -11.52 23.61 -1.56
C LEU A 69 -10.88 23.36 -0.19
N LEU A 70 -10.11 22.30 -0.03
CA LEU A 70 -9.42 21.96 1.22
C LEU A 70 -8.13 22.77 1.40
N ILE A 71 -7.63 23.43 0.35
CA ILE A 71 -6.32 24.08 0.39
C ILE A 71 -6.37 25.34 1.27
N THR A 72 -5.56 25.33 2.30
CA THR A 72 -5.29 26.46 3.19
C THR A 72 -3.78 26.65 3.35
N LYS A 73 -3.36 27.74 3.98
CA LYS A 73 -1.94 28.00 4.28
C LYS A 73 -1.28 26.92 5.18
N LYS A 74 -2.09 26.14 5.92
CA LYS A 74 -1.61 25.05 6.78
C LYS A 74 -1.37 23.75 6.02
N ILE A 75 -1.98 23.56 4.86
CA ILE A 75 -1.74 22.37 4.03
C ILE A 75 -0.35 22.47 3.43
N LYS A 76 0.49 21.48 3.73
CA LYS A 76 1.89 21.45 3.30
C LYS A 76 2.25 20.21 2.51
N ALA A 77 1.45 19.15 2.58
CA ALA A 77 1.69 17.94 1.84
C ALA A 77 0.38 17.24 1.47
N ILE A 78 0.43 16.41 0.44
CA ILE A 78 -0.64 15.49 0.04
C ILE A 78 -0.06 14.10 -0.19
N VAL A 79 -0.80 13.07 0.26
CA VAL A 79 -0.47 11.67 0.01
C VAL A 79 -1.20 11.19 -1.23
N MET A 80 -0.45 10.69 -2.21
CA MET A 80 -0.93 9.96 -3.38
C MET A 80 -0.70 8.47 -3.15
N ILE A 81 -1.74 7.65 -3.25
CA ILE A 81 -1.63 6.19 -3.08
C ILE A 81 -1.88 5.49 -4.42
N HIS A 82 -0.95 4.66 -4.84
CA HIS A 82 -1.13 3.74 -5.97
C HIS A 82 -1.92 2.51 -5.52
N TYR A 83 -3.26 2.69 -5.46
CA TYR A 83 -4.17 1.67 -4.93
C TYR A 83 -4.01 0.34 -5.65
N PHE A 84 -3.80 -0.72 -4.85
CA PHE A 84 -3.66 -2.10 -5.30
C PHE A 84 -2.53 -2.31 -6.32
N GLY A 85 -1.60 -1.34 -6.41
CA GLY A 85 -0.48 -1.34 -7.34
C GLY A 85 -0.82 -0.79 -8.72
N GLN A 86 -2.00 -0.16 -8.88
CA GLN A 86 -2.35 0.57 -10.10
C GLN A 86 -1.90 2.03 -9.98
N PRO A 87 -1.20 2.55 -11.00
CA PRO A 87 -0.74 3.93 -10.98
C PRO A 87 -1.90 4.94 -10.89
N GLN A 88 -1.73 5.95 -10.08
CA GLN A 88 -2.54 7.17 -10.12
C GLN A 88 -2.09 8.08 -11.28
N ASP A 89 -2.87 9.11 -11.56
CA ASP A 89 -2.49 10.19 -12.47
C ASP A 89 -1.40 11.07 -11.81
N VAL A 90 -0.15 10.61 -11.94
CA VAL A 90 1.03 11.22 -11.31
C VAL A 90 1.21 12.67 -11.78
N ASP A 91 1.01 12.94 -13.08
CA ASP A 91 1.21 14.28 -13.64
C ASP A 91 0.21 15.27 -13.06
N LYS A 92 -1.03 14.84 -12.84
CA LYS A 92 -2.07 15.67 -12.23
C LYS A 92 -1.76 15.97 -10.75
N PHE A 93 -1.26 14.99 -10.00
CA PHE A 93 -0.79 15.22 -8.62
C PHE A 93 0.40 16.18 -8.57
N ILE A 94 1.40 16.01 -9.44
CA ILE A 94 2.55 16.91 -9.54
C ILE A 94 2.10 18.34 -9.91
N GLY A 95 1.17 18.47 -10.87
CA GLY A 95 0.59 19.76 -11.26
C GLY A 95 -0.14 20.44 -10.10
N PHE A 96 -0.94 19.68 -9.34
CA PHE A 96 -1.63 20.16 -8.16
C PHE A 96 -0.66 20.63 -7.07
N CYS A 97 0.36 19.82 -6.75
CA CYS A 97 1.37 20.17 -5.75
C CYS A 97 2.15 21.44 -6.13
N LYS A 98 2.53 21.58 -7.41
CA LYS A 98 3.19 22.79 -7.91
C LYS A 98 2.31 24.02 -7.82
N LYS A 99 1.03 23.91 -8.22
CA LYS A 99 0.04 25.00 -8.14
C LYS A 99 -0.11 25.55 -6.73
N HIS A 100 -0.10 24.68 -5.75
CA HIS A 100 -0.36 25.03 -4.35
C HIS A 100 0.92 25.11 -3.47
N SER A 101 2.09 24.87 -4.04
CA SER A 101 3.38 24.87 -3.32
C SER A 101 3.40 23.94 -2.11
N ILE A 102 2.90 22.72 -2.29
CA ILE A 102 2.86 21.65 -1.28
C ILE A 102 3.67 20.44 -1.71
N PHE A 103 4.13 19.64 -0.76
CA PHE A 103 4.89 18.42 -1.02
C PHE A 103 3.99 17.27 -1.50
N LEU A 104 4.52 16.43 -2.38
CA LEU A 104 3.91 15.18 -2.79
C LEU A 104 4.56 14.02 -2.03
N ILE A 105 3.76 13.30 -1.26
CA ILE A 105 4.13 12.03 -0.61
C ILE A 105 3.55 10.91 -1.46
N GLU A 106 4.40 10.08 -2.07
CA GLU A 106 3.98 9.00 -2.96
C GLU A 106 3.99 7.65 -2.24
N ASP A 107 2.81 7.09 -1.98
CA ASP A 107 2.68 5.77 -1.36
C ASP A 107 2.48 4.68 -2.43
N ASN A 108 3.55 3.93 -2.68
CA ASN A 108 3.57 2.75 -3.54
C ASN A 108 3.66 1.44 -2.75
N ALA A 109 3.11 1.39 -1.53
CA ALA A 109 3.13 0.17 -0.73
C ALA A 109 2.40 -1.02 -1.37
N HIS A 110 1.49 -0.77 -2.32
CA HIS A 110 0.73 -1.78 -3.05
C HIS A 110 1.28 -2.10 -4.44
N GLY A 111 2.39 -1.49 -4.85
CA GLY A 111 2.91 -1.60 -6.21
C GLY A 111 4.44 -1.60 -6.31
N HIS A 112 5.15 -2.08 -5.27
CA HIS A 112 6.61 -2.10 -5.27
C HIS A 112 7.19 -2.60 -6.60
N SER A 113 8.20 -1.91 -7.13
CA SER A 113 8.80 -2.15 -8.44
C SER A 113 7.89 -1.93 -9.66
N GLY A 114 6.64 -1.49 -9.49
CA GLY A 114 5.79 -1.06 -10.60
C GLY A 114 6.38 0.18 -11.29
N LEU A 115 6.09 0.35 -12.57
CA LEU A 115 6.65 1.44 -13.39
C LEU A 115 5.52 2.21 -14.09
N ILE A 116 5.85 3.46 -14.46
CA ILE A 116 5.13 4.26 -15.47
C ILE A 116 6.17 4.77 -16.46
N ASN A 117 6.03 4.46 -17.75
CA ASN A 117 6.97 4.86 -18.80
C ASN A 117 8.42 4.55 -18.44
N GLY A 118 8.65 3.35 -17.88
CA GLY A 118 9.98 2.87 -17.46
C GLY A 118 10.52 3.49 -16.16
N ARG A 119 9.81 4.45 -15.53
CA ARG A 119 10.20 5.05 -14.25
C ARG A 119 9.48 4.39 -13.09
N GLU A 120 10.22 4.08 -12.02
CA GLU A 120 9.69 3.36 -10.86
C GLU A 120 8.69 4.23 -10.06
N LEU A 121 7.53 3.61 -9.70
CA LEU A 121 6.57 4.19 -8.78
C LEU A 121 7.18 4.32 -7.38
N GLY A 122 6.90 5.43 -6.72
CA GLY A 122 7.55 5.84 -5.47
C GLY A 122 8.67 6.87 -5.70
N THR A 123 9.03 7.14 -6.96
CA THR A 123 10.10 8.09 -7.29
C THR A 123 9.64 9.41 -7.89
N PHE A 124 8.34 9.65 -7.97
CA PHE A 124 7.76 10.86 -8.56
C PHE A 124 7.49 11.97 -7.54
N GLY A 125 7.16 11.60 -6.30
CA GLY A 125 6.92 12.55 -5.21
C GLY A 125 8.18 13.21 -4.66
N ASP A 126 8.04 14.14 -3.73
CA ASP A 126 9.16 14.70 -2.96
C ASP A 126 9.80 13.63 -2.09
N ILE A 127 8.96 12.80 -1.48
CA ILE A 127 9.30 11.52 -0.87
C ILE A 127 8.38 10.44 -1.39
N GLY A 128 8.87 9.20 -1.43
CA GLY A 128 8.05 8.05 -1.75
C GLY A 128 8.35 6.84 -0.88
N ILE A 129 7.38 5.96 -0.73
CA ILE A 129 7.55 4.71 0.01
C ILE A 129 7.06 3.52 -0.79
N SER A 130 7.62 2.34 -0.51
CA SER A 130 7.08 1.07 -1.02
C SER A 130 7.26 -0.07 -0.03
N SER A 131 6.56 -1.19 -0.27
CA SER A 131 6.54 -2.35 0.64
C SER A 131 6.89 -3.65 -0.09
N PRO A 132 8.18 -3.94 -0.31
CA PRO A 132 8.63 -5.18 -0.97
C PRO A 132 8.09 -6.46 -0.34
N ARG A 133 7.89 -6.46 0.99
CA ARG A 133 7.39 -7.63 1.74
C ARG A 133 6.00 -8.13 1.28
N LYS A 134 5.24 -7.30 0.56
CA LYS A 134 3.98 -7.71 -0.09
C LYS A 134 4.20 -8.46 -1.40
N PHE A 135 5.46 -8.55 -1.87
CA PHE A 135 5.86 -9.03 -3.19
C PHE A 135 7.02 -10.02 -3.13
N GLN A 136 7.10 -10.86 -2.10
CA GLN A 136 8.17 -11.83 -1.88
C GLN A 136 9.54 -11.22 -1.49
N GLY A 137 9.61 -9.90 -1.32
CA GLY A 137 10.78 -9.20 -0.79
C GLY A 137 10.70 -8.99 0.73
N SER A 138 11.57 -8.14 1.23
CA SER A 138 11.68 -7.80 2.65
C SER A 138 11.55 -6.30 2.90
N GLY A 139 11.07 -5.91 4.08
CA GLY A 139 11.09 -4.54 4.58
C GLY A 139 10.17 -3.55 3.88
N GLY A 140 10.57 -2.29 3.97
CA GLY A 140 10.00 -1.12 3.33
C GLY A 140 11.10 -0.25 2.74
N VAL A 141 10.76 0.53 1.74
CA VAL A 141 11.70 1.39 1.02
C VAL A 141 11.25 2.84 1.15
N LEU A 142 12.21 3.74 1.42
CA LEU A 142 12.08 5.18 1.30
C LEU A 142 12.83 5.65 0.05
N TYR A 143 12.15 6.41 -0.79
CA TYR A 143 12.72 7.13 -1.91
C TYR A 143 12.76 8.63 -1.58
N LEU A 144 13.94 9.24 -1.62
CA LEU A 144 14.13 10.66 -1.46
C LEU A 144 14.50 11.27 -2.82
N ASN A 145 13.65 12.12 -3.37
CA ASN A 145 13.75 12.63 -4.73
C ASN A 145 14.36 14.04 -4.83
N LYS A 146 14.73 14.65 -3.70
CA LYS A 146 15.42 15.95 -3.62
C LYS A 146 16.76 15.82 -2.94
N ASP A 147 17.59 16.86 -3.03
CA ASP A 147 18.89 16.97 -2.38
C ASP A 147 18.72 17.12 -0.84
N TYR A 148 18.12 16.10 -0.21
CA TYR A 148 18.05 16.06 1.24
C TYR A 148 19.44 15.80 1.81
N LYS A 149 19.86 16.68 2.73
CA LYS A 149 21.11 16.49 3.46
C LYS A 149 21.04 15.20 4.27
N GLU A 150 22.08 14.38 4.24
CA GLU A 150 22.13 13.14 5.04
C GLU A 150 21.96 13.36 6.54
N SER A 151 22.29 14.56 7.02
CA SER A 151 22.16 14.96 8.42
C SER A 151 20.72 15.04 8.93
N ILE A 152 19.71 15.01 8.04
CA ILE A 152 18.28 15.07 8.42
C ILE A 152 17.75 13.69 8.81
N LEU A 153 18.33 12.62 8.27
CA LEU A 153 17.95 11.27 8.71
C LEU A 153 18.67 10.97 10.03
N PRO A 154 17.94 10.77 11.12
CA PRO A 154 18.57 10.46 12.39
C PRO A 154 19.42 9.20 12.25
N ALA A 155 20.53 9.15 12.96
CA ALA A 155 21.31 7.94 13.09
C ALA A 155 20.40 6.85 13.70
N LEU A 156 19.93 5.91 12.87
CA LEU A 156 19.13 4.79 13.36
C LEU A 156 20.03 3.86 14.15
N PRO A 157 19.62 3.49 15.35
CA PRO A 157 20.53 2.80 16.26
C PRO A 157 20.79 1.35 15.86
N ASN A 158 19.88 0.67 15.14
CA ASN A 158 19.98 -0.78 14.95
C ASN A 158 19.38 -1.29 13.63
N GLU A 159 19.96 -2.35 13.10
CA GLU A 159 19.32 -3.20 12.08
C GLU A 159 18.22 -4.06 12.72
N GLU A 160 17.24 -4.45 11.92
CA GLU A 160 16.19 -5.39 12.34
C GLU A 160 16.82 -6.68 12.89
N PRO A 161 16.41 -7.15 14.09
CA PRO A 161 16.88 -8.44 14.61
C PRO A 161 16.61 -9.54 13.58
N ARG A 162 17.59 -10.40 13.34
CA ARG A 162 17.41 -11.55 12.43
C ARG A 162 16.16 -12.31 12.82
N ALA A 163 15.17 -12.35 11.94
CA ALA A 163 14.09 -13.31 12.09
C ALA A 163 14.72 -14.68 12.05
N SER A 164 14.66 -15.41 13.17
CA SER A 164 15.04 -16.82 13.17
C SER A 164 14.13 -17.52 12.17
N SER A 165 14.61 -17.67 10.94
CA SER A 165 13.92 -18.45 9.93
C SER A 165 13.87 -19.86 10.49
N SER A 166 12.71 -20.25 11.06
CA SER A 166 12.54 -21.63 11.45
C SER A 166 12.78 -22.47 10.18
N GLY A 167 13.70 -23.44 10.27
CA GLY A 167 14.05 -24.31 9.13
C GLY A 167 12.83 -24.94 8.46
N LEU A 168 11.70 -25.00 9.19
CA LEU A 168 10.39 -25.41 8.71
C LEU A 168 9.82 -24.46 7.63
N LYS A 169 10.00 -23.13 7.75
CA LYS A 169 9.57 -22.16 6.71
C LYS A 169 10.37 -22.32 5.43
N PHE A 170 11.66 -22.59 5.55
CA PHE A 170 12.54 -22.84 4.40
C PHE A 170 12.16 -24.14 3.67
N LEU A 171 11.85 -25.23 4.40
CA LEU A 171 11.38 -26.49 3.81
C LEU A 171 10.01 -26.34 3.13
N LEU A 172 9.07 -25.64 3.77
CA LEU A 172 7.72 -25.42 3.21
C LEU A 172 7.73 -24.57 1.94
N ASN A 173 8.70 -23.67 1.78
CA ASN A 173 8.85 -22.89 0.56
C ASN A 173 9.37 -23.71 -0.63
N LYS A 174 10.01 -24.85 -0.41
CA LYS A 174 10.50 -25.74 -1.48
C LYS A 174 9.43 -26.65 -2.09
N ILE A 175 8.22 -26.75 -1.50
CA ILE A 175 7.17 -27.65 -1.97
C ILE A 175 5.84 -26.85 -2.15
N PRO A 176 5.75 -26.00 -3.19
CA PRO A 176 4.61 -25.07 -3.33
C PRO A 176 3.25 -25.79 -3.45
N LYS A 177 3.19 -26.94 -4.11
CA LYS A 177 1.92 -27.70 -4.29
C LYS A 177 1.31 -28.23 -2.99
N PHE A 178 2.10 -28.54 -1.97
CA PHE A 178 1.62 -29.02 -0.67
C PHE A 178 1.35 -27.89 0.33
N LYS A 179 1.90 -26.71 0.11
CA LYS A 179 1.75 -25.56 1.02
C LYS A 179 0.29 -25.17 1.20
N HIS A 180 -0.52 -25.22 0.14
CA HIS A 180 -1.95 -24.89 0.19
C HIS A 180 -2.77 -25.97 0.91
N LEU A 181 -2.48 -27.25 0.69
CA LEU A 181 -3.15 -28.36 1.38
C LEU A 181 -2.87 -28.35 2.87
N ILE A 182 -1.62 -28.11 3.26
CA ILE A 182 -1.21 -28.02 4.68
C ILE A 182 -1.81 -26.76 5.33
N LYS A 183 -1.79 -25.61 4.65
CA LYS A 183 -2.44 -24.39 5.14
C LYS A 183 -3.93 -24.61 5.38
N ARG A 184 -4.62 -25.30 4.49
CA ARG A 184 -6.06 -25.59 4.59
C ARG A 184 -6.39 -26.61 5.69
N ALA A 185 -5.53 -27.60 5.90
CA ALA A 185 -5.70 -28.60 6.95
C ALA A 185 -5.45 -28.01 8.36
N ILE A 186 -4.56 -27.02 8.47
CA ILE A 186 -4.15 -26.44 9.76
C ILE A 186 -4.91 -25.12 10.06
N LYS A 187 -5.28 -24.33 9.05
CA LYS A 187 -5.99 -23.06 9.22
C LYS A 187 -7.51 -23.30 9.22
N LYS A 188 -8.16 -22.90 10.30
CA LYS A 188 -9.61 -22.69 10.27
C LYS A 188 -9.93 -21.57 9.28
N ARG A 189 -11.09 -21.69 8.59
CA ARG A 189 -11.62 -20.59 7.74
C ARG A 189 -11.59 -19.29 8.56
N PRO A 190 -10.90 -18.24 8.05
CA PRO A 190 -10.91 -16.96 8.75
C PRO A 190 -12.34 -16.39 8.74
N LYS A 191 -12.69 -15.62 9.78
CA LYS A 191 -13.94 -14.85 9.78
C LYS A 191 -13.78 -13.64 8.85
N TYR A 192 -14.89 -13.21 8.25
CA TYR A 192 -14.95 -11.90 7.63
C TYR A 192 -14.93 -10.86 8.77
N GLU A 193 -13.84 -10.11 8.87
CA GLU A 193 -13.57 -9.25 10.01
C GLU A 193 -14.16 -7.85 9.81
N ASP A 194 -14.61 -7.26 10.91
CA ASP A 194 -14.93 -5.83 10.96
C ASP A 194 -13.64 -5.01 10.69
N PRO A 195 -13.68 -3.93 9.91
CA PRO A 195 -12.50 -3.12 9.61
C PRO A 195 -11.83 -2.52 10.86
N ARG A 196 -12.56 -2.46 11.99
CA ARG A 196 -12.04 -2.03 13.30
C ARG A 196 -11.30 -3.11 14.06
N ALA A 197 -11.45 -4.38 13.68
CA ALA A 197 -10.87 -5.51 14.41
C ALA A 197 -9.34 -5.56 14.31
N PHE A 198 -8.79 -5.05 13.22
CA PHE A 198 -7.34 -4.99 13.01
C PHE A 198 -6.77 -3.71 13.58
N ARG A 199 -5.68 -3.85 14.32
CA ARG A 199 -4.86 -2.71 14.78
C ARG A 199 -3.42 -2.97 14.38
N GLU A 200 -2.79 -1.97 13.79
CA GLU A 200 -1.37 -2.05 13.48
C GLU A 200 -0.58 -2.17 14.79
N PRO A 201 0.36 -3.12 14.89
CA PRO A 201 1.26 -3.20 16.05
C PRO A 201 2.09 -1.90 16.13
N SER A 202 2.67 -1.65 17.30
CA SER A 202 3.58 -0.52 17.51
C SER A 202 4.66 -0.46 16.42
N MET A 203 5.03 0.74 16.03
CA MET A 203 6.11 0.93 15.06
C MET A 203 7.45 0.51 15.67
N ASP A 204 8.28 -0.05 14.82
CA ASP A 204 9.71 -0.22 15.09
C ASP A 204 10.51 0.89 14.39
N ASP A 205 11.77 1.03 14.77
CA ASP A 205 12.70 2.03 14.25
C ASP A 205 13.97 1.35 13.72
N PHE A 206 13.81 0.29 12.91
CA PHE A 206 14.95 -0.46 12.39
C PHE A 206 15.18 -0.20 10.90
N TYR A 207 16.44 -0.20 10.51
CA TYR A 207 16.85 -0.46 9.14
C TYR A 207 16.60 -1.93 8.79
N LEU A 208 16.40 -2.19 7.50
CA LEU A 208 16.43 -3.56 6.99
C LEU A 208 17.84 -4.12 7.19
N SER A 209 17.94 -5.39 7.60
CA SER A 209 19.24 -6.04 7.74
C SER A 209 20.00 -6.07 6.42
N LYS A 210 21.33 -6.00 6.48
CA LYS A 210 22.19 -6.00 5.30
C LYS A 210 21.94 -7.22 4.41
N GLU A 211 21.79 -8.39 5.02
CA GLU A 211 21.52 -9.63 4.30
C GLU A 211 20.19 -9.58 3.54
N SER A 212 19.14 -9.07 4.18
CA SER A 212 17.83 -8.91 3.54
C SER A 212 17.87 -7.88 2.40
N ALA A 213 18.65 -6.80 2.57
CA ALA A 213 18.85 -5.81 1.50
C ALA A 213 19.61 -6.40 0.30
N GLU A 214 20.62 -7.24 0.53
CA GLU A 214 21.35 -7.96 -0.52
C GLU A 214 20.44 -8.98 -1.25
N GLU A 215 19.55 -9.68 -0.52
CA GLU A 215 18.57 -10.56 -1.12
C GLU A 215 17.61 -9.83 -2.05
N MET A 216 17.19 -8.62 -1.67
CA MET A 216 16.29 -7.78 -2.46
C MET A 216 16.86 -7.45 -3.86
N VAL A 217 18.19 -7.24 -3.96
CA VAL A 217 18.88 -6.94 -5.24
C VAL A 217 18.83 -8.14 -6.20
N ARG A 218 18.75 -9.37 -5.66
CA ARG A 218 18.73 -10.62 -6.46
C ARG A 218 17.36 -10.98 -6.99
N ILE A 219 16.28 -10.29 -6.54
CA ILE A 219 14.92 -10.58 -6.97
C ILE A 219 14.69 -10.05 -8.38
N ASN A 220 14.23 -10.93 -9.28
CA ASN A 220 13.79 -10.52 -10.61
C ASN A 220 12.39 -9.90 -10.56
N TRP A 221 12.33 -8.60 -10.31
CA TRP A 221 11.06 -7.88 -10.21
C TRP A 221 10.26 -7.87 -11.51
N ALA A 222 10.90 -8.00 -12.67
CA ALA A 222 10.21 -8.06 -13.94
C ALA A 222 9.35 -9.32 -14.08
N ASP A 223 9.88 -10.47 -13.65
CA ASP A 223 9.13 -11.74 -13.65
C ASP A 223 7.95 -11.68 -12.67
N ILE A 224 8.17 -11.10 -11.47
CA ILE A 224 7.10 -10.93 -10.47
C ILE A 224 5.99 -10.05 -11.04
N ARG A 225 6.31 -8.91 -11.68
CA ARG A 225 5.31 -8.05 -12.33
C ARG A 225 4.51 -8.81 -13.38
N ASN A 226 5.19 -9.59 -14.25
CA ASN A 226 4.54 -10.34 -15.31
C ASN A 226 3.57 -11.38 -14.75
N LEU A 227 4.01 -12.19 -13.78
CA LEU A 227 3.19 -13.19 -13.13
C LEU A 227 1.94 -12.59 -12.48
N ARG A 228 2.10 -11.47 -11.76
CA ARG A 228 1.00 -10.83 -11.07
C ARG A 228 0.00 -10.18 -12.01
N ARG A 229 0.44 -9.59 -13.13
CA ARG A 229 -0.47 -9.07 -14.15
C ARG A 229 -1.27 -10.16 -14.82
N ASN A 230 -0.63 -11.27 -15.19
CA ASN A 230 -1.33 -12.42 -15.77
C ASN A 230 -2.39 -12.98 -14.81
N LYS A 231 -2.06 -13.01 -13.51
CA LYS A 231 -3.01 -13.45 -12.49
C LYS A 231 -4.13 -12.44 -12.28
N PHE A 232 -3.82 -11.14 -12.33
CA PHE A 232 -4.82 -10.08 -12.28
C PHE A 232 -5.86 -10.26 -13.39
N ASP A 233 -5.43 -10.46 -14.64
CA ASP A 233 -6.33 -10.65 -15.79
C ASP A 233 -7.21 -11.90 -15.62
N ALA A 234 -6.65 -13.00 -15.12
CA ALA A 234 -7.41 -14.21 -14.85
C ALA A 234 -8.46 -14.01 -13.76
N LEU A 235 -8.11 -13.30 -12.67
CA LEU A 235 -9.04 -12.98 -11.57
C LEU A 235 -10.10 -11.99 -12.02
N GLN A 236 -9.76 -11.02 -12.86
CA GLN A 236 -10.72 -10.08 -13.45
C GLN A 236 -11.79 -10.82 -14.26
N ASN A 237 -11.39 -11.79 -15.08
CA ASN A 237 -12.35 -12.59 -15.86
C ASN A 237 -13.31 -13.38 -14.96
N ILE A 238 -12.79 -14.00 -13.89
CA ILE A 238 -13.63 -14.71 -12.90
C ILE A 238 -14.62 -13.75 -12.24
N ALA A 239 -14.16 -12.60 -11.80
CA ALA A 239 -14.96 -11.60 -11.10
C ALA A 239 -16.05 -10.99 -11.99
N LEU A 240 -15.72 -10.66 -13.25
CA LEU A 240 -16.68 -10.15 -14.25
C LEU A 240 -17.79 -11.17 -14.54
N ASN A 241 -17.42 -12.43 -14.74
CA ASN A 241 -18.38 -13.54 -14.96
C ASN A 241 -19.29 -13.74 -13.73
N GLY A 242 -18.80 -13.43 -12.54
CA GLY A 242 -19.55 -13.49 -11.29
C GLY A 242 -20.33 -12.20 -10.97
N GLY A 243 -20.32 -11.19 -11.83
CA GLY A 243 -21.11 -9.96 -11.70
C GLY A 243 -20.50 -8.88 -10.82
N LEU A 244 -19.23 -9.00 -10.40
CA LEU A 244 -18.51 -7.94 -9.71
C LEU A 244 -18.14 -6.77 -10.65
N LYS A 245 -18.12 -5.54 -10.11
CA LYS A 245 -17.69 -4.35 -10.83
C LYS A 245 -16.21 -4.06 -10.54
N PRO A 246 -15.27 -4.28 -11.48
CA PRO A 246 -13.86 -3.94 -11.26
C PRO A 246 -13.68 -2.47 -10.91
N ILE A 247 -12.75 -2.17 -9.98
CA ILE A 247 -12.35 -0.78 -9.67
C ILE A 247 -11.54 -0.23 -10.84
N PHE A 248 -10.63 -1.02 -11.37
CA PHE A 248 -9.83 -0.67 -12.55
C PHE A 248 -10.28 -1.55 -13.72
N SER A 249 -10.60 -0.92 -14.84
CA SER A 249 -11.10 -1.63 -16.04
C SER A 249 -10.06 -2.55 -16.67
N LYS A 250 -8.78 -2.25 -16.46
CA LYS A 250 -7.64 -3.04 -16.94
C LYS A 250 -6.43 -2.83 -16.03
N VAL A 251 -5.53 -3.82 -16.00
CA VAL A 251 -4.23 -3.68 -15.36
C VAL A 251 -3.31 -2.78 -16.19
N HIS A 252 -2.55 -1.89 -15.53
CA HIS A 252 -1.54 -1.09 -16.23
C HIS A 252 -0.35 -1.96 -16.66
N ASN A 253 0.15 -1.74 -17.88
CA ASN A 253 1.15 -2.60 -18.55
C ASN A 253 2.45 -2.82 -17.76
N GLU A 254 2.86 -1.83 -16.96
CA GLU A 254 4.09 -1.85 -16.19
C GLU A 254 3.85 -1.92 -14.67
N SER A 255 2.58 -2.07 -14.23
CA SER A 255 2.24 -2.15 -12.81
C SER A 255 2.69 -3.47 -12.19
N ASN A 256 2.84 -3.46 -10.87
CA ASN A 256 3.00 -4.67 -10.05
C ASN A 256 1.80 -4.77 -9.11
N PRO A 257 0.66 -5.33 -9.53
CA PRO A 257 -0.56 -5.31 -8.75
C PRO A 257 -0.45 -6.20 -7.52
N TRP A 258 -0.76 -5.65 -6.33
CA TRP A 258 -0.87 -6.42 -5.10
C TRP A 258 -2.08 -7.35 -5.11
N CYS A 259 -3.20 -6.87 -5.64
CA CYS A 259 -4.43 -7.65 -5.81
C CYS A 259 -5.23 -7.12 -7.01
N PHE A 260 -6.19 -7.92 -7.48
CA PHE A 260 -7.31 -7.46 -8.26
C PHE A 260 -8.42 -7.02 -7.29
N ALA A 261 -8.99 -5.85 -7.48
CA ALA A 261 -10.03 -5.30 -6.62
C ALA A 261 -11.29 -4.94 -7.39
N ALA A 262 -12.44 -5.27 -6.82
CA ALA A 262 -13.76 -5.03 -7.42
C ALA A 262 -14.78 -4.68 -6.34
N TYR A 263 -15.91 -4.10 -6.75
CA TYR A 263 -17.06 -3.87 -5.89
C TYR A 263 -18.12 -4.95 -6.08
N ALA A 264 -18.55 -5.51 -4.96
CA ALA A 264 -19.80 -6.26 -4.85
C ALA A 264 -21.00 -5.29 -4.77
N LYS A 265 -22.22 -5.80 -5.01
CA LYS A 265 -23.46 -5.02 -4.88
C LYS A 265 -23.78 -4.71 -3.42
N SER A 266 -23.44 -5.66 -2.52
CA SER A 266 -23.67 -5.53 -1.08
C SER A 266 -22.55 -6.20 -0.27
N GLN A 267 -22.60 -6.03 1.05
CA GLN A 267 -21.68 -6.72 1.97
C GLN A 267 -21.90 -8.24 1.96
N GLU A 268 -23.14 -8.69 1.83
CA GLU A 268 -23.50 -10.11 1.76
C GLU A 268 -22.84 -10.77 0.55
N GLU A 269 -22.88 -10.10 -0.62
CA GLU A 269 -22.20 -10.59 -1.83
C GLU A 269 -20.67 -10.59 -1.63
N ALA A 270 -20.10 -9.58 -0.98
CA ALA A 270 -18.68 -9.56 -0.65
C ALA A 270 -18.27 -10.73 0.25
N ILE A 271 -19.09 -11.07 1.24
CA ILE A 271 -18.90 -12.24 2.11
C ILE A 271 -18.98 -13.55 1.30
N GLN A 272 -19.93 -13.67 0.37
CA GLN A 272 -20.04 -14.84 -0.51
C GLN A 272 -18.77 -15.03 -1.35
N TRP A 273 -18.19 -13.95 -1.87
CA TRP A 273 -16.91 -14.01 -2.60
C TRP A 273 -15.72 -14.38 -1.69
N PHE A 274 -15.72 -13.92 -0.46
CA PHE A 274 -14.74 -14.36 0.54
C PHE A 274 -14.84 -15.88 0.79
N ASP A 275 -16.07 -16.42 0.90
CA ASP A 275 -16.32 -17.85 1.06
C ASP A 275 -15.92 -18.64 -0.20
N TRP A 276 -16.25 -18.13 -1.37
CA TRP A 276 -15.83 -18.69 -2.65
C TRP A 276 -14.31 -18.79 -2.72
N GLY A 277 -13.61 -17.73 -2.35
CA GLY A 277 -12.15 -17.72 -2.33
C GLY A 277 -11.57 -18.83 -1.44
N TRP A 278 -12.14 -18.98 -0.23
CA TRP A 278 -11.73 -20.06 0.68
C TRP A 278 -11.96 -21.46 0.07
N GLN A 279 -13.09 -21.67 -0.59
CA GLN A 279 -13.43 -22.95 -1.23
C GLN A 279 -12.54 -23.26 -2.43
N ASN A 280 -12.14 -22.24 -3.18
CA ASN A 280 -11.37 -22.38 -4.42
C ASN A 280 -9.85 -22.14 -4.25
N ASN A 281 -9.35 -22.00 -3.01
CA ASN A 281 -7.95 -21.72 -2.70
C ASN A 281 -7.44 -20.39 -3.31
N VAL A 282 -8.31 -19.44 -3.51
CA VAL A 282 -7.99 -18.07 -3.87
C VAL A 282 -8.05 -17.21 -2.61
N GLU A 283 -6.99 -16.49 -2.30
CA GLU A 283 -7.00 -15.56 -1.17
C GLU A 283 -7.86 -14.35 -1.54
N VAL A 284 -9.02 -14.23 -0.87
CA VAL A 284 -9.94 -13.10 -0.98
C VAL A 284 -10.02 -12.41 0.37
N PHE A 285 -9.95 -11.10 0.36
CA PHE A 285 -9.96 -10.28 1.58
C PHE A 285 -10.63 -8.93 1.32
N SER A 286 -11.03 -8.25 2.39
CA SER A 286 -11.42 -6.84 2.36
C SER A 286 -10.26 -5.94 2.76
N TRP A 287 -10.23 -4.71 2.27
CA TRP A 287 -9.19 -3.73 2.57
C TRP A 287 -9.80 -2.32 2.52
N PRO A 288 -9.29 -1.35 3.28
CA PRO A 288 -8.29 -1.44 4.34
C PRO A 288 -8.91 -1.73 5.72
N PRO A 289 -8.10 -2.02 6.76
CA PRO A 289 -8.55 -1.78 8.13
C PRO A 289 -8.71 -0.26 8.32
N LEU A 290 -9.90 0.17 8.71
CA LEU A 290 -10.26 1.58 8.91
C LEU A 290 -10.19 1.96 10.38
N ARG A 291 -9.86 3.22 10.68
CA ARG A 291 -9.99 3.79 12.02
C ARG A 291 -11.45 4.08 12.36
N GLU A 292 -11.78 4.11 13.65
CA GLU A 292 -13.12 4.49 14.12
C GLU A 292 -13.50 5.90 13.65
N GLU A 293 -12.55 6.83 13.67
CA GLU A 293 -12.78 8.19 13.18
C GLU A 293 -13.16 8.23 11.70
N GLN A 294 -12.54 7.38 10.86
CA GLN A 294 -12.88 7.27 9.43
C GLN A 294 -14.26 6.65 9.24
N ILE A 295 -14.62 5.66 10.05
CA ILE A 295 -15.94 5.01 9.98
C ILE A 295 -17.04 5.98 10.45
N ASN A 296 -16.80 6.71 11.53
CA ASN A 296 -17.78 7.60 12.13
C ASN A 296 -17.92 8.94 11.40
N SER A 297 -16.85 9.43 10.78
CA SER A 297 -16.82 10.72 10.08
C SER A 297 -17.15 10.62 8.59
N ASN A 298 -17.04 9.44 7.99
CA ASN A 298 -17.18 9.25 6.57
C ASN A 298 -17.87 7.91 6.24
N ASP A 299 -19.19 7.94 6.19
CA ASP A 299 -20.00 6.78 5.78
C ASP A 299 -19.60 6.21 4.42
N LYS A 300 -19.05 7.03 3.49
CA LYS A 300 -18.62 6.58 2.17
C LYS A 300 -17.43 5.62 2.25
N ALA A 301 -16.45 5.88 3.13
CA ALA A 301 -15.31 5.00 3.32
C ALA A 301 -15.76 3.63 3.85
N PHE A 302 -16.67 3.63 4.82
CA PHE A 302 -17.23 2.40 5.39
C PHE A 302 -18.09 1.63 4.38
N LEU A 303 -19.00 2.30 3.67
CA LEU A 303 -19.81 1.69 2.60
C LEU A 303 -18.95 1.11 1.48
N ARG A 304 -17.84 1.78 1.13
CA ARG A 304 -16.85 1.27 0.17
C ARG A 304 -16.19 0.00 0.71
N TRP A 305 -15.75 0.03 1.97
CA TRP A 305 -15.13 -1.13 2.62
C TRP A 305 -16.04 -2.36 2.64
N GLN A 306 -17.33 -2.17 2.95
CA GLN A 306 -18.32 -3.26 2.98
C GLN A 306 -18.46 -3.98 1.64
N ARG A 307 -18.24 -3.28 0.54
CA ARG A 307 -18.47 -3.78 -0.82
C ARG A 307 -17.20 -4.17 -1.56
N ILE A 308 -16.04 -3.78 -1.06
CA ILE A 308 -14.78 -4.05 -1.74
C ILE A 308 -14.36 -5.51 -1.55
N VAL A 309 -13.97 -6.15 -2.64
CA VAL A 309 -13.48 -7.53 -2.66
C VAL A 309 -12.12 -7.51 -3.35
N CYS A 310 -11.09 -7.91 -2.62
CA CYS A 310 -9.71 -7.96 -3.09
C CYS A 310 -9.28 -9.42 -3.28
N PHE A 311 -8.80 -9.76 -4.46
CA PHE A 311 -8.28 -11.08 -4.80
C PHE A 311 -6.76 -10.99 -4.89
N SER A 312 -6.05 -11.73 -4.05
CA SER A 312 -4.58 -11.71 -4.04
C SER A 312 -4.00 -12.16 -5.38
N THR A 313 -3.07 -11.38 -5.88
CA THR A 313 -2.24 -11.79 -7.05
C THR A 313 -1.00 -12.57 -6.62
N ASP A 314 -0.85 -12.85 -5.33
CA ASP A 314 0.21 -13.71 -4.83
C ASP A 314 0.03 -15.16 -5.34
N SER A 315 1.11 -15.82 -5.71
CA SER A 315 1.12 -17.17 -6.29
C SER A 315 1.12 -18.24 -5.21
#